data_1880a973e491fe1dcf9e9c65f37a3dd5
#
_entry.id   1880a973e491fe1dcf9e9c65f37a3dd5
#
_cell.length_a   1.000
_cell.length_b   1.000
_cell.length_c   1.000
_cell.angle_alpha   90.00
_cell.angle_beta   90.00
_cell.angle_gamma   90.00
#
_symmetry.space_group_name_H-M   'P 1'
#
loop_
_entity.id
_entity.type
_entity.pdbx_description
1 polymer ?
#
loop_
_entity_poly.entity_id
_entity_poly.type
_entity_poly.pdbx_seq_one_letter_code
_entity_poly.pdbx_strand_id
1 'polypeptide(L)'
;VFHDISFSVNKGEIVCIRGKSGEGKTTLLRCLTALETPDKGSVKINNMYLCKEDSNHIKYAQKNELQAIRQEIGLVFQNFNLFPHMNVMENLMEAPLFLKKDSRENIKSRAEELLKSLELEGKEDSYPFQLSGGQQQRVAIARACMLNPSVLCFDEPTSALDEQTRGQISKIIRYLSSKGIAIIIVTHDNAFADEIAQKIITMKDGKITIEPK
;
A
#
# COMPACT_ATOMS: atom_id res chain seq x y z
N VAL A 1 -14.54 16.36 1.97
CA VAL A 1 -13.08 16.48 1.95
C VAL A 1 -12.61 16.57 0.49
N PHE A 2 -13.11 15.72 -0.39
CA PHE A 2 -12.84 15.75 -1.83
C PHE A 2 -14.08 15.35 -2.64
N HIS A 3 -14.15 15.74 -3.90
CA HIS A 3 -15.29 15.47 -4.79
C HIS A 3 -14.80 15.36 -6.24
N ASP A 4 -15.60 14.67 -7.06
CA ASP A 4 -15.37 14.51 -8.50
C ASP A 4 -13.98 13.95 -8.86
N ILE A 5 -13.51 12.96 -8.04
CA ILE A 5 -12.24 12.27 -8.27
C ILE A 5 -12.49 11.03 -9.13
N SER A 6 -11.81 10.96 -10.29
CA SER A 6 -11.85 9.78 -11.14
C SER A 6 -10.48 9.50 -11.74
N PHE A 7 -9.95 8.31 -11.49
CA PHE A 7 -8.69 7.83 -12.09
C PHE A 7 -8.64 6.30 -12.09
N SER A 8 -7.71 5.77 -12.84
CA SER A 8 -7.40 4.34 -12.88
C SER A 8 -5.92 4.10 -12.73
N VAL A 9 -5.57 2.94 -12.21
CA VAL A 9 -4.18 2.45 -12.09
C VAL A 9 -4.09 1.08 -12.73
N ASN A 10 -3.15 0.90 -13.64
CA ASN A 10 -2.92 -0.35 -14.35
C ASN A 10 -1.96 -1.25 -13.57
N LYS A 11 -1.96 -2.55 -13.91
CA LYS A 11 -0.97 -3.49 -13.36
C LYS A 11 0.44 -3.03 -13.70
N GLY A 12 1.31 -3.00 -12.68
CA GLY A 12 2.68 -2.54 -12.84
C GLY A 12 2.84 -1.04 -13.04
N GLU A 13 1.78 -0.24 -12.86
CA GLU A 13 1.85 1.21 -12.92
C GLU A 13 2.11 1.80 -11.53
N ILE A 14 2.99 2.80 -11.47
CA ILE A 14 3.26 3.59 -10.26
C ILE A 14 2.57 4.93 -10.39
N VAL A 15 1.59 5.18 -9.55
CA VAL A 15 0.83 6.44 -9.48
C VAL A 15 1.15 7.14 -8.16
N CYS A 16 1.60 8.39 -8.23
CA CYS A 16 1.78 9.24 -7.06
C CYS A 16 0.65 10.26 -6.94
N ILE A 17 0.04 10.33 -5.78
CA ILE A 17 -0.95 11.34 -5.40
C ILE A 17 -0.24 12.37 -4.53
N ARG A 18 -0.02 13.57 -5.07
CA ARG A 18 0.67 14.66 -4.37
C ARG A 18 -0.28 15.80 -4.03
N GLY A 19 0.09 16.62 -3.06
CA GLY A 19 -0.67 17.80 -2.61
C GLY A 19 -0.22 18.22 -1.23
N LYS A 20 -0.66 19.40 -0.79
CA LYS A 20 -0.34 19.92 0.55
C LYS A 20 -0.94 19.03 1.65
N SER A 21 -0.41 19.18 2.87
CA SER A 21 -1.03 18.56 4.05
C SER A 21 -2.46 19.08 4.21
N GLY A 22 -3.40 18.18 4.57
CA GLY A 22 -4.82 18.52 4.72
C GLY A 22 -5.68 18.46 3.45
N GLU A 23 -5.12 18.27 2.27
CA GLU A 23 -5.87 18.18 0.99
C GLU A 23 -6.73 16.90 0.85
N GLY A 24 -6.65 15.97 1.80
CA GLY A 24 -7.48 14.76 1.80
C GLY A 24 -6.82 13.53 1.16
N LYS A 25 -5.52 13.57 0.85
CA LYS A 25 -4.78 12.45 0.23
C LYS A 25 -4.87 11.14 1.04
N THR A 26 -4.59 11.20 2.36
CA THR A 26 -4.71 10.03 3.25
C THR A 26 -6.16 9.56 3.37
N THR A 27 -7.14 10.47 3.36
CA THR A 27 -8.57 10.09 3.34
C THR A 27 -8.93 9.36 2.06
N LEU A 28 -8.46 9.84 0.90
CA LEU A 28 -8.63 9.15 -0.37
C LEU A 28 -8.00 7.75 -0.34
N LEU A 29 -6.75 7.65 0.15
CA LEU A 29 -6.08 6.35 0.30
C LEU A 29 -6.86 5.40 1.21
N ARG A 30 -7.41 5.88 2.32
CA ARG A 30 -8.27 5.09 3.22
C ARG A 30 -9.54 4.62 2.55
N CYS A 31 -10.19 5.44 1.72
CA CYS A 31 -11.33 5.01 0.92
C CYS A 31 -10.94 3.91 -0.09
N LEU A 32 -9.80 4.05 -0.76
CA LEU A 32 -9.31 3.05 -1.71
C LEU A 32 -8.94 1.72 -1.03
N THR A 33 -8.50 1.76 0.23
CA THR A 33 -8.06 0.59 1.00
C THR A 33 -9.15 0.00 1.91
N ALA A 34 -10.41 0.43 1.76
CA ALA A 34 -11.54 -0.03 2.56
C ALA A 34 -11.40 0.22 4.08
N LEU A 35 -10.65 1.26 4.48
CA LEU A 35 -10.55 1.73 5.86
C LEU A 35 -11.57 2.83 6.17
N GLU A 36 -12.02 3.54 5.14
CA GLU A 36 -13.08 4.54 5.19
C GLU A 36 -14.10 4.26 4.09
N THR A 37 -15.31 4.75 4.26
CA THR A 37 -16.39 4.60 3.28
C THR A 37 -16.63 5.92 2.56
N PRO A 38 -16.49 5.98 1.21
CA PRO A 38 -16.86 7.19 0.47
C PRO A 38 -18.38 7.40 0.47
N ASP A 39 -18.82 8.63 0.53
CA ASP A 39 -20.26 8.99 0.54
C ASP A 39 -20.92 8.80 -0.83
N LYS A 40 -20.15 8.91 -1.93
CA LYS A 40 -20.58 8.77 -3.32
C LYS A 40 -19.48 8.18 -4.19
N GLY A 41 -19.88 7.70 -5.36
CA GLY A 41 -18.96 7.17 -6.36
C GLY A 41 -18.77 5.67 -6.31
N SER A 42 -17.82 5.19 -7.07
CA SER A 42 -17.52 3.76 -7.19
C SER A 42 -16.03 3.52 -7.07
N VAL A 43 -15.65 2.51 -6.30
CA VAL A 43 -14.27 2.01 -6.21
C VAL A 43 -14.26 0.57 -6.67
N LYS A 44 -13.44 0.27 -7.67
CA LYS A 44 -13.30 -1.07 -8.25
C LYS A 44 -11.85 -1.52 -8.21
N ILE A 45 -11.61 -2.72 -7.71
CA ILE A 45 -10.30 -3.36 -7.66
C ILE A 45 -10.39 -4.67 -8.42
N ASN A 46 -9.62 -4.78 -9.50
CA ASN A 46 -9.78 -5.86 -10.48
C ASN A 46 -11.26 -5.93 -10.96
N ASN A 47 -11.93 -7.04 -10.72
CA ASN A 47 -13.34 -7.23 -11.11
C ASN A 47 -14.32 -7.06 -9.95
N MET A 48 -13.85 -6.65 -8.78
CA MET A 48 -14.65 -6.51 -7.56
C MET A 48 -14.93 -5.04 -7.24
N TYR A 49 -16.16 -4.70 -6.91
CA TYR A 49 -16.52 -3.37 -6.43
C TYR A 49 -16.45 -3.32 -4.90
N LEU A 50 -15.60 -2.45 -4.37
CA LEU A 50 -15.63 -2.09 -2.95
C LEU A 50 -16.92 -1.32 -2.63
N CYS A 51 -17.25 -0.37 -3.50
CA CYS A 51 -18.53 0.30 -3.52
C CYS A 51 -18.90 0.62 -4.97
N LYS A 52 -20.20 0.66 -5.25
CA LYS A 52 -20.76 1.00 -6.55
C LYS A 52 -21.93 1.96 -6.35
N GLU A 53 -21.87 3.11 -6.99
CA GLU A 53 -23.00 4.03 -7.06
C GLU A 53 -23.99 3.57 -8.13
N ASP A 54 -25.26 3.48 -7.75
CA ASP A 54 -26.37 3.16 -8.62
C ASP A 54 -27.56 4.07 -8.29
N SER A 55 -28.00 4.88 -9.25
CA SER A 55 -29.19 5.73 -9.15
C SER A 55 -29.27 6.55 -7.84
N ASN A 56 -28.21 7.25 -7.44
CA ASN A 56 -28.06 8.00 -6.19
C ASN A 56 -27.95 7.19 -4.88
N HIS A 57 -27.84 5.88 -4.97
CA HIS A 57 -27.55 5.02 -3.83
C HIS A 57 -26.18 4.38 -3.97
N ILE A 58 -25.43 4.33 -2.88
CA ILE A 58 -24.15 3.62 -2.85
C ILE A 58 -24.35 2.21 -2.28
N LYS A 59 -23.93 1.21 -3.02
CA LYS A 59 -23.93 -0.18 -2.57
C LYS A 59 -22.50 -0.60 -2.24
N TYR A 60 -22.27 -1.01 -0.99
CA TYR A 60 -20.98 -1.51 -0.54
C TYR A 60 -20.88 -3.01 -0.67
N ALA A 61 -19.65 -3.51 -0.84
CA ALA A 61 -19.34 -4.92 -0.80
C ALA A 61 -19.83 -5.57 0.49
N GLN A 62 -20.41 -6.77 0.40
CA GLN A 62 -20.77 -7.55 1.57
C GLN A 62 -19.54 -8.10 2.29
N LYS A 63 -19.68 -8.57 3.52
CA LYS A 63 -18.58 -9.00 4.39
C LYS A 63 -17.58 -9.94 3.69
N ASN A 64 -18.06 -10.94 2.97
CA ASN A 64 -17.20 -11.92 2.29
C ASN A 64 -16.48 -11.30 1.07
N GLU A 65 -17.19 -10.47 0.29
CA GLU A 65 -16.60 -9.72 -0.83
C GLU A 65 -15.56 -8.71 -0.33
N LEU A 66 -15.89 -7.99 0.75
CA LEU A 66 -14.98 -7.03 1.38
C LEU A 66 -13.70 -7.71 1.89
N GLN A 67 -13.81 -8.91 2.45
CA GLN A 67 -12.63 -9.68 2.87
C GLN A 67 -11.77 -10.08 1.66
N ALA A 68 -12.37 -10.51 0.57
CA ALA A 68 -11.63 -10.82 -0.66
C ALA A 68 -10.95 -9.57 -1.25
N ILE A 69 -11.66 -8.45 -1.31
CA ILE A 69 -11.10 -7.16 -1.79
C ILE A 69 -9.91 -6.71 -0.94
N ARG A 70 -10.02 -6.80 0.40
CA ARG A 70 -8.94 -6.42 1.31
C ARG A 70 -7.68 -7.27 1.14
N GLN A 71 -7.79 -8.49 0.66
CA GLN A 71 -6.64 -9.35 0.37
C GLN A 71 -5.91 -8.94 -0.93
N GLU A 72 -6.62 -8.27 -1.84
CA GLU A 72 -6.03 -7.70 -3.05
C GLU A 72 -5.26 -6.41 -2.80
N ILE A 73 -5.36 -5.84 -1.60
CA ILE A 73 -4.78 -4.54 -1.25
C ILE A 73 -3.75 -4.72 -0.14
N GLY A 74 -2.51 -4.38 -0.41
CA GLY A 74 -1.50 -4.14 0.63
C GLY A 74 -1.46 -2.66 1.00
N LEU A 75 -1.26 -2.36 2.28
CA LEU A 75 -1.11 -0.99 2.77
C LEU A 75 0.13 -0.88 3.67
N VAL A 76 0.97 0.08 3.33
CA VAL A 76 2.15 0.48 4.11
C VAL A 76 1.88 1.86 4.69
N PHE A 77 1.75 1.91 6.00
CA PHE A 77 1.49 3.15 6.76
C PHE A 77 2.75 3.97 6.96
N GLN A 78 2.60 5.28 7.12
CA GLN A 78 3.69 6.21 7.41
C GLN A 78 4.53 5.81 8.63
N ASN A 79 3.89 5.32 9.71
CA ASN A 79 4.54 4.87 10.94
C ASN A 79 4.78 3.36 10.96
N PHE A 80 4.83 2.70 9.78
CA PHE A 80 5.04 1.26 9.58
C PHE A 80 4.01 0.38 10.26
N ASN A 81 3.48 0.72 11.41
CA ASN A 81 2.48 0.02 12.22
C ASN A 81 2.81 -1.47 12.41
N LEU A 82 4.09 -1.79 12.65
CA LEU A 82 4.51 -3.13 13.02
C LEU A 82 3.97 -3.50 14.40
N PHE A 83 3.65 -4.76 14.62
CA PHE A 83 3.28 -5.27 15.93
C PHE A 83 4.51 -5.31 16.83
N PRO A 84 4.61 -4.46 17.87
CA PRO A 84 5.85 -4.29 18.63
C PRO A 84 6.20 -5.51 19.49
N HIS A 85 5.21 -6.35 19.81
CA HIS A 85 5.34 -7.56 20.61
C HIS A 85 5.61 -8.83 19.78
N MET A 86 5.69 -8.68 18.47
CA MET A 86 5.98 -9.75 17.50
C MET A 86 7.35 -9.50 16.86
N ASN A 87 8.12 -10.55 16.61
CA ASN A 87 9.33 -10.46 15.81
C ASN A 87 8.99 -10.25 14.32
N VAL A 88 10.00 -10.11 13.47
CA VAL A 88 9.83 -9.88 12.03
C VAL A 88 9.05 -11.03 11.37
N MET A 89 9.43 -12.27 11.64
CA MET A 89 8.76 -13.44 11.06
C MET A 89 7.29 -13.50 11.48
N GLU A 90 6.98 -13.28 12.75
CA GLU A 90 5.62 -13.24 13.26
C GLU A 90 4.80 -12.12 12.64
N ASN A 91 5.36 -10.91 12.48
CA ASN A 91 4.72 -9.81 11.79
C ASN A 91 4.30 -10.16 10.36
N LEU A 92 5.13 -10.93 9.63
CA LEU A 92 4.82 -11.36 8.26
C LEU A 92 3.76 -12.46 8.23
N MET A 93 3.87 -13.44 9.10
CA MET A 93 3.07 -14.66 9.04
C MET A 93 1.67 -14.51 9.63
N GLU A 94 1.41 -13.54 10.51
CA GLU A 94 0.15 -13.38 11.26
C GLU A 94 -1.09 -13.37 10.35
N ALA A 95 -1.13 -12.48 9.36
CA ALA A 95 -2.30 -12.34 8.49
C ALA A 95 -2.58 -13.60 7.65
N PRO A 96 -1.60 -14.20 6.93
CA PRO A 96 -1.87 -15.41 6.16
C PRO A 96 -2.22 -16.62 7.03
N LEU A 97 -1.66 -16.76 8.24
CA LEU A 97 -2.04 -17.81 9.18
C LEU A 97 -3.47 -17.63 9.68
N PHE A 98 -3.83 -16.40 10.09
CA PHE A 98 -5.20 -16.08 10.52
C PHE A 98 -6.23 -16.38 9.43
N LEU A 99 -5.91 -16.06 8.19
CA LEU A 99 -6.79 -16.30 7.04
C LEU A 99 -6.75 -17.75 6.52
N LYS A 100 -5.93 -18.62 7.11
CA LYS A 100 -5.75 -20.03 6.69
C LYS A 100 -5.48 -20.16 5.18
N LYS A 101 -4.61 -19.30 4.66
CA LYS A 101 -4.35 -19.21 3.21
C LYS A 101 -3.55 -20.39 2.66
N ASP A 102 -2.67 -20.96 3.48
CA ASP A 102 -1.77 -22.05 3.10
C ASP A 102 -1.27 -22.79 4.35
N SER A 103 -0.44 -23.81 4.18
CA SER A 103 0.26 -24.47 5.28
C SER A 103 1.24 -23.50 5.95
N ARG A 104 1.53 -23.74 7.23
CA ARG A 104 2.48 -22.93 7.98
C ARG A 104 3.88 -22.92 7.33
N GLU A 105 4.29 -24.05 6.78
CA GLU A 105 5.55 -24.25 6.10
C GLU A 105 5.65 -23.38 4.84
N ASN A 106 4.61 -23.39 4.01
CA ASN A 106 4.56 -22.58 2.79
C ASN A 106 4.53 -21.07 3.11
N ILE A 107 3.77 -20.68 4.13
CA ILE A 107 3.72 -19.28 4.60
C ILE A 107 5.10 -18.84 5.08
N LYS A 108 5.81 -19.71 5.85
CA LYS A 108 7.16 -19.43 6.34
C LYS A 108 8.15 -19.29 5.19
N SER A 109 8.18 -20.26 4.26
CA SER A 109 9.07 -20.21 3.10
C SER A 109 8.89 -18.91 2.30
N ARG A 110 7.64 -18.51 2.09
CA ARG A 110 7.33 -17.25 1.41
C ARG A 110 7.81 -16.03 2.20
N ALA A 111 7.67 -16.03 3.52
CA ALA A 111 8.17 -14.94 4.35
C ALA A 111 9.70 -14.82 4.22
N GLU A 112 10.42 -15.95 4.26
CA GLU A 112 11.87 -16.01 4.08
C GLU A 112 12.29 -15.48 2.69
N GLU A 113 11.59 -15.86 1.62
CA GLU A 113 11.83 -15.34 0.26
C GLU A 113 11.63 -13.82 0.17
N LEU A 114 10.57 -13.29 0.79
CA LEU A 114 10.31 -11.85 0.84
C LEU A 114 11.39 -11.12 1.64
N LEU A 115 11.79 -11.64 2.80
CA LEU A 115 12.86 -11.05 3.62
C LEU A 115 14.18 -10.99 2.83
N LYS A 116 14.52 -12.07 2.14
CA LYS A 116 15.70 -12.11 1.26
C LYS A 116 15.62 -11.06 0.14
N SER A 117 14.48 -10.98 -0.56
CA SER A 117 14.28 -10.03 -1.67
C SER A 117 14.33 -8.57 -1.23
N LEU A 118 14.12 -8.30 0.06
CA LEU A 118 14.11 -6.97 0.68
C LEU A 118 15.35 -6.71 1.55
N GLU A 119 16.40 -7.53 1.40
CA GLU A 119 17.67 -7.38 2.13
C GLU A 119 17.49 -7.36 3.67
N LEU A 120 16.68 -8.29 4.17
CA LEU A 120 16.38 -8.46 5.60
C LEU A 120 16.77 -9.84 6.12
N GLU A 121 17.63 -10.58 5.39
CA GLU A 121 18.17 -11.87 5.85
C GLU A 121 18.86 -11.72 7.21
N GLY A 122 18.62 -12.67 8.11
CA GLY A 122 19.16 -12.66 9.48
C GLY A 122 18.44 -11.70 10.43
N LYS A 123 17.28 -11.15 10.04
CA LYS A 123 16.43 -10.30 10.88
C LYS A 123 15.13 -10.97 11.32
N GLU A 124 14.96 -12.24 11.02
CA GLU A 124 13.73 -13.02 11.23
C GLU A 124 13.24 -12.95 12.67
N ASP A 125 14.17 -13.08 13.63
CA ASP A 125 13.90 -13.07 15.08
C ASP A 125 14.02 -11.69 15.73
N SER A 126 14.38 -10.65 14.97
CA SER A 126 14.50 -9.27 15.48
C SER A 126 13.10 -8.69 15.75
N TYR A 127 12.98 -7.92 16.82
CA TYR A 127 11.78 -7.15 17.12
C TYR A 127 11.86 -5.75 16.48
N PRO A 128 10.71 -5.08 16.23
CA PRO A 128 10.69 -3.76 15.59
C PRO A 128 11.64 -2.73 16.22
N PHE A 129 11.75 -2.68 17.53
CA PHE A 129 12.64 -1.75 18.25
C PHE A 129 14.15 -2.02 18.05
N GLN A 130 14.53 -3.18 17.53
CA GLN A 130 15.91 -3.55 17.20
C GLN A 130 16.28 -3.21 15.76
N LEU A 131 15.35 -2.69 14.97
CA LEU A 131 15.52 -2.39 13.56
C LEU A 131 15.69 -0.89 13.32
N SER A 132 16.52 -0.52 12.34
CA SER A 132 16.54 0.86 11.84
C SER A 132 15.21 1.22 11.18
N GLY A 133 14.90 2.53 11.02
CA GLY A 133 13.66 2.98 10.36
C GLY A 133 13.50 2.41 8.95
N GLY A 134 14.57 2.36 8.16
CA GLY A 134 14.55 1.76 6.83
C GLY A 134 14.32 0.24 6.86
N GLN A 135 14.84 -0.48 7.87
CA GLN A 135 14.55 -1.90 8.06
C GLN A 135 13.09 -2.11 8.47
N GLN A 136 12.56 -1.31 9.41
CA GLN A 136 11.14 -1.37 9.80
C GLN A 136 10.23 -1.15 8.61
N GLN A 137 10.54 -0.20 7.75
CA GLN A 137 9.77 0.05 6.54
C GLN A 137 9.81 -1.13 5.57
N ARG A 138 10.98 -1.73 5.35
CA ARG A 138 11.10 -2.92 4.50
C ARG A 138 10.32 -4.10 5.07
N VAL A 139 10.29 -4.29 6.39
CA VAL A 139 9.44 -5.28 7.06
C VAL A 139 7.95 -4.96 6.84
N ALA A 140 7.53 -3.70 6.93
CA ALA A 140 6.15 -3.31 6.66
C ALA A 140 5.75 -3.56 5.20
N ILE A 141 6.66 -3.34 4.24
CA ILE A 141 6.46 -3.69 2.82
C ILE A 141 6.36 -5.21 2.67
N ALA A 142 7.26 -5.99 3.26
CA ALA A 142 7.23 -7.45 3.24
C ALA A 142 5.88 -7.97 3.76
N ARG A 143 5.44 -7.47 4.92
CA ARG A 143 4.16 -7.82 5.53
C ARG A 143 2.98 -7.51 4.60
N ALA A 144 2.97 -6.35 3.96
CA ALA A 144 1.92 -5.98 3.01
C ALA A 144 1.90 -6.89 1.77
N CYS A 145 3.05 -7.46 1.37
CA CYS A 145 3.17 -8.38 0.24
C CYS A 145 2.80 -9.84 0.56
N MET A 146 2.65 -10.21 1.85
CA MET A 146 2.40 -11.61 2.25
C MET A 146 1.13 -12.21 1.65
N LEU A 147 0.12 -11.41 1.36
CA LEU A 147 -1.15 -11.88 0.77
C LEU A 147 -1.19 -11.83 -0.77
N ASN A 148 -0.06 -11.56 -1.45
CA ASN A 148 0.01 -11.39 -2.91
C ASN A 148 -0.95 -10.32 -3.43
N PRO A 149 -0.91 -9.08 -2.90
CA PRO A 149 -1.83 -8.05 -3.31
C PRO A 149 -1.64 -7.69 -4.79
N SER A 150 -2.73 -7.37 -5.48
CA SER A 150 -2.67 -6.81 -6.82
C SER A 150 -2.41 -5.30 -6.81
N VAL A 151 -2.68 -4.64 -5.68
CA VAL A 151 -2.45 -3.21 -5.46
C VAL A 151 -1.70 -3.02 -4.16
N LEU A 152 -0.64 -2.22 -4.16
CA LEU A 152 0.09 -1.83 -2.97
C LEU A 152 0.02 -0.32 -2.79
N CYS A 153 -0.51 0.10 -1.66
CA CYS A 153 -0.70 1.49 -1.28
C CYS A 153 0.34 1.92 -0.25
N PHE A 154 0.90 3.12 -0.42
CA PHE A 154 1.87 3.71 0.49
C PHE A 154 1.37 5.07 0.98
N ASP A 155 1.35 5.27 2.28
CA ASP A 155 1.07 6.55 2.91
C ASP A 155 2.38 7.18 3.39
N GLU A 156 2.86 8.22 2.69
CA GLU A 156 4.07 8.99 2.99
C GLU A 156 5.34 8.11 3.21
N PRO A 157 5.74 7.25 2.24
CA PRO A 157 6.78 6.25 2.48
C PRO A 157 8.19 6.81 2.69
N THR A 158 8.42 8.10 2.46
CA THR A 158 9.75 8.72 2.55
C THR A 158 9.85 9.78 3.65
N SER A 159 8.77 10.07 4.38
CA SER A 159 8.67 11.23 5.29
C SER A 159 9.66 11.23 6.47
N ALA A 160 10.21 10.06 6.84
CA ALA A 160 11.12 9.90 7.98
C ALA A 160 12.47 9.29 7.59
N LEU A 161 12.83 9.32 6.29
CA LEU A 161 14.00 8.63 5.77
C LEU A 161 15.08 9.60 5.30
N ASP A 162 16.34 9.22 5.50
CA ASP A 162 17.48 9.83 4.84
C ASP A 162 17.50 9.52 3.33
N GLU A 163 18.32 10.25 2.58
CA GLU A 163 18.40 10.16 1.12
C GLU A 163 18.84 8.76 0.65
N GLN A 164 19.76 8.10 1.35
CA GLN A 164 20.24 6.77 1.00
C GLN A 164 19.13 5.73 1.15
N THR A 165 18.41 5.76 2.27
CA THR A 165 17.26 4.87 2.55
C THR A 165 16.11 5.12 1.58
N ARG A 166 15.84 6.41 1.22
CA ARG A 166 14.86 6.77 0.18
C ARG A 166 15.17 6.08 -1.15
N GLY A 167 16.44 6.11 -1.60
CA GLY A 167 16.86 5.43 -2.82
C GLY A 167 16.66 3.91 -2.78
N GLN A 168 16.84 3.28 -1.62
CA GLN A 168 16.53 1.85 -1.44
C GLN A 168 15.03 1.57 -1.58
N ILE A 169 14.17 2.39 -0.96
CA ILE A 169 12.72 2.24 -1.07
C ILE A 169 12.24 2.47 -2.51
N SER A 170 12.79 3.46 -3.23
CA SER A 170 12.52 3.66 -4.66
C SER A 170 12.79 2.39 -5.48
N LYS A 171 13.94 1.74 -5.26
CA LYS A 171 14.29 0.48 -5.95
C LYS A 171 13.30 -0.65 -5.64
N ILE A 172 12.92 -0.81 -4.38
CA ILE A 172 11.94 -1.82 -3.95
C ILE A 172 10.59 -1.58 -4.61
N ILE A 173 10.10 -0.35 -4.63
CA ILE A 173 8.81 -0.01 -5.25
C ILE A 173 8.85 -0.30 -6.76
N ARG A 174 9.93 0.08 -7.46
CA ARG A 174 10.11 -0.25 -8.89
C ARG A 174 10.17 -1.76 -9.12
N TYR A 175 10.85 -2.50 -8.26
CA TYR A 175 10.88 -3.97 -8.32
C TYR A 175 9.49 -4.59 -8.17
N LEU A 176 8.70 -4.15 -7.19
CA LEU A 176 7.34 -4.65 -6.98
C LEU A 176 6.42 -4.30 -8.15
N SER A 177 6.52 -3.09 -8.68
CA SER A 177 5.83 -2.66 -9.91
C SER A 177 6.20 -3.55 -11.10
N SER A 178 7.48 -3.86 -11.32
CA SER A 178 7.92 -4.76 -12.40
C SER A 178 7.39 -6.19 -12.27
N LYS A 179 6.97 -6.60 -11.08
CA LYS A 179 6.26 -7.88 -10.83
C LYS A 179 4.75 -7.80 -11.13
N GLY A 180 4.27 -6.68 -11.65
CA GLY A 180 2.87 -6.47 -12.03
C GLY A 180 1.97 -5.96 -10.91
N ILE A 181 2.51 -5.57 -9.75
CA ILE A 181 1.73 -4.97 -8.67
C ILE A 181 1.46 -3.50 -9.05
N ALA A 182 0.20 -3.08 -9.03
CA ALA A 182 -0.17 -1.67 -9.17
C ALA A 182 0.22 -0.91 -7.89
N ILE A 183 0.88 0.23 -8.03
CA ILE A 183 1.40 1.00 -6.89
C ILE A 183 0.69 2.34 -6.80
N ILE A 184 0.16 2.67 -5.62
CA ILE A 184 -0.40 3.98 -5.31
C ILE A 184 0.40 4.57 -4.15
N ILE A 185 0.97 5.75 -4.34
CA ILE A 185 1.77 6.44 -3.33
C ILE A 185 1.12 7.77 -3.03
N VAL A 186 0.82 8.02 -1.77
CA VAL A 186 0.46 9.35 -1.28
C VAL A 186 1.71 9.99 -0.71
N THR A 187 2.07 11.19 -1.17
CA THR A 187 3.23 11.90 -0.66
C THR A 187 3.12 13.42 -0.85
N HIS A 188 3.81 14.17 -0.02
CA HIS A 188 4.08 15.60 -0.21
C HIS A 188 5.49 15.86 -0.76
N ASP A 189 6.32 14.81 -0.91
CA ASP A 189 7.66 14.87 -1.50
C ASP A 189 7.56 14.88 -3.03
N ASN A 190 7.60 16.07 -3.61
CA ASN A 190 7.51 16.24 -5.06
C ASN A 190 8.70 15.60 -5.78
N ALA A 191 9.91 15.71 -5.24
CA ALA A 191 11.11 15.15 -5.85
C ALA A 191 11.02 13.62 -5.95
N PHE A 192 10.55 12.97 -4.88
CA PHE A 192 10.31 11.53 -4.89
C PHE A 192 9.20 11.13 -5.87
N ALA A 193 8.08 11.88 -5.90
CA ALA A 193 7.01 11.61 -6.85
C ALA A 193 7.49 11.76 -8.30
N ASP A 194 8.24 12.83 -8.58
CA ASP A 194 8.81 13.08 -9.92
C ASP A 194 9.85 12.02 -10.32
N GLU A 195 10.57 11.43 -9.38
CA GLU A 195 11.54 10.37 -9.65
C GLU A 195 10.87 9.04 -10.02
N ILE A 196 9.82 8.64 -9.28
CA ILE A 196 9.33 7.26 -9.31
C ILE A 196 8.05 7.05 -10.12
N ALA A 197 7.18 8.06 -10.19
CA ALA A 197 5.85 7.91 -10.78
C ALA A 197 5.88 7.83 -12.30
N GLN A 198 4.97 7.04 -12.86
CA GLN A 198 4.60 7.03 -14.28
C GLN A 198 3.38 7.93 -14.54
N LYS A 199 2.59 8.19 -13.49
CA LYS A 199 1.45 9.11 -13.50
C LYS A 199 1.43 9.89 -12.20
N ILE A 200 1.22 11.18 -12.28
CA ILE A 200 1.09 12.05 -11.12
C ILE A 200 -0.34 12.59 -11.06
N ILE A 201 -0.94 12.46 -9.89
CA ILE A 201 -2.23 13.05 -9.54
C ILE A 201 -1.97 14.15 -8.53
N THR A 202 -2.20 15.39 -8.92
CA THR A 202 -2.09 16.53 -8.01
C THR A 202 -3.45 16.80 -7.39
N MET A 203 -3.53 16.74 -6.06
CA MET A 203 -4.73 17.02 -5.29
C MET A 203 -4.67 18.44 -4.72
N LYS A 204 -5.69 19.24 -5.00
CA LYS A 204 -5.80 20.62 -4.54
C LYS A 204 -7.27 21.01 -4.38
N ASP A 205 -7.63 21.63 -3.25
CA ASP A 205 -8.97 22.10 -2.95
C ASP A 205 -10.07 21.04 -3.18
N GLY A 206 -9.75 19.77 -2.81
CA GLY A 206 -10.66 18.63 -2.96
C GLY A 206 -10.85 18.11 -4.39
N LYS A 207 -10.10 18.60 -5.38
CA LYS A 207 -10.10 18.16 -6.78
C LYS A 207 -8.77 17.58 -7.18
N ILE A 208 -8.75 16.86 -8.32
CA ILE A 208 -7.52 16.30 -8.87
C ILE A 208 -7.21 16.86 -10.26
N THR A 209 -5.92 16.97 -10.55
CA THR A 209 -5.36 17.13 -11.91
C THR A 209 -4.45 15.95 -12.19
N ILE A 210 -4.57 15.33 -13.35
CA ILE A 210 -3.79 14.14 -13.74
C ILE A 210 -2.76 14.57 -14.78
N GLU A 211 -1.49 14.31 -14.50
CA GLU A 211 -0.37 14.57 -15.40
C GLU A 211 0.23 13.20 -15.79
N PRO A 212 0.06 12.73 -17.04
CA PRO A 212 0.83 11.59 -17.56
C PRO A 212 2.30 11.99 -17.68
N LYS A 213 3.20 11.06 -17.39
CA LYS A 213 4.64 11.27 -17.45
C LYS A 213 5.27 10.46 -18.57
#